data_01e7af08f070877aa47440b37b58e2b8
#
_entry.id   01e7af08f070877aa47440b37b58e2b8
#
_cell.length_a   1.000
_cell.length_b   1.000
_cell.length_c   1.000
_cell.angle_alpha   90.00
_cell.angle_beta   90.00
_cell.angle_gamma   90.00
#
_symmetry.space_group_name_H-M   'P 1'
#
loop_
_entity.id
_entity.type
_entity.pdbx_description
1 polymer ?
#
loop_
_entity_poly.entity_id
_entity_poly.type
_entity_poly.pdbx_seq_one_letter_code
_entity_poly.pdbx_strand_id
1 'polypeptide(L)'
;MALRWDDIDLATGRLHVRRAKSGDASVHPISARESRALRKLLREAPTSPYVFISERRAPLSAAGYQRMVARAGVAAKFTFLVHSHMLRHACGFKLANDGHDTRAIQAYLGHRSIMSTVRYTALTPNRFKNFWRD
;
A
#
# COMPACT_ATOMS: atom_id res chain seq x y z
N MET A 1 -6.87 4.88 10.13
CA MET A 1 -6.72 6.37 10.20
C MET A 1 -6.72 6.90 8.78
N ALA A 2 -7.50 7.94 8.48
CA ALA A 2 -7.61 8.47 7.12
C ALA A 2 -6.36 9.27 6.73
N LEU A 3 -5.93 9.11 5.48
CA LEU A 3 -4.78 9.84 4.93
C LEU A 3 -5.14 11.32 4.71
N ARG A 4 -4.29 12.21 5.19
CA ARG A 4 -4.43 13.65 5.05
C ARG A 4 -3.39 14.20 4.07
N TRP A 5 -3.70 15.33 3.44
CA TRP A 5 -2.74 16.01 2.58
C TRP A 5 -1.46 16.42 3.33
N ASP A 6 -1.58 16.72 4.62
CA ASP A 6 -0.42 17.02 5.47
C ASP A 6 0.55 15.84 5.64
N ASP A 7 0.10 14.61 5.35
CA ASP A 7 0.95 13.43 5.39
C ASP A 7 1.80 13.25 4.12
N ILE A 8 1.54 14.04 3.08
CA ILE A 8 2.19 13.93 1.78
C ILE A 8 3.01 15.17 1.48
N ASP A 9 4.30 14.97 1.25
CA ASP A 9 5.19 15.99 0.71
C ASP A 9 5.37 15.76 -0.80
N LEU A 10 4.60 16.48 -1.60
CA LEU A 10 4.65 16.36 -3.06
C LEU A 10 5.93 16.97 -3.65
N ALA A 11 6.57 17.91 -2.96
CA ALA A 11 7.82 18.53 -3.40
C ALA A 11 8.99 17.54 -3.36
N THR A 12 9.05 16.72 -2.30
CA THR A 12 10.13 15.72 -2.10
C THR A 12 9.71 14.31 -2.47
N GLY A 13 8.43 14.08 -2.76
CA GLY A 13 7.91 12.74 -3.10
C GLY A 13 7.93 11.79 -1.91
N ARG A 14 7.46 12.23 -0.75
CA ARG A 14 7.43 11.43 0.48
C ARG A 14 6.04 11.35 1.08
N LEU A 15 5.71 10.16 1.58
CA LEU A 15 4.47 9.86 2.30
C LEU A 15 4.81 9.48 3.75
N HIS A 16 4.26 10.22 4.70
CA HIS A 16 4.37 9.92 6.11
C HIS A 16 3.20 9.03 6.54
N VAL A 17 3.49 7.79 6.92
CA VAL A 17 2.48 6.84 7.40
C VAL A 17 2.41 6.91 8.91
N ARG A 18 1.26 7.34 9.42
CA ARG A 18 0.92 7.30 10.85
C ARG A 18 0.13 6.04 11.14
N ARG A 19 0.51 5.32 12.17
CA ARG A 19 -0.17 4.08 12.53
C ARG A 19 -1.05 4.27 13.74
N ALA A 20 -2.29 3.75 13.65
CA ALA A 20 -3.32 3.98 14.66
C ALA A 20 -3.07 3.29 16.01
N LYS A 21 -2.28 2.23 16.06
CA LYS A 21 -2.01 1.46 17.30
C LYS A 21 -0.55 1.07 17.36
N SER A 22 0.21 1.68 18.25
CA SER A 22 1.57 1.30 18.66
C SER A 22 2.51 0.77 17.56
N GLY A 23 2.24 1.08 16.29
CA GLY A 23 3.15 0.82 15.19
C GLY A 23 4.09 1.99 14.99
N ASP A 24 5.30 1.74 14.56
CA ASP A 24 6.25 2.79 14.25
C ASP A 24 5.77 3.61 13.06
N ALA A 25 5.89 4.93 13.16
CA ALA A 25 5.69 5.81 12.03
C ALA A 25 6.76 5.50 10.97
N SER A 26 6.38 5.57 9.70
CA SER A 26 7.31 5.33 8.60
C SER A 26 7.16 6.37 7.50
N VAL A 27 8.24 6.60 6.75
CA VAL A 27 8.28 7.49 5.60
C VAL A 27 8.53 6.65 4.35
N HIS A 28 7.64 6.77 3.37
CA HIS A 28 7.71 6.00 2.12
C HIS A 28 7.98 6.93 0.95
N PRO A 29 8.81 6.53 -0.02
CA PRO A 29 8.94 7.25 -1.26
C PRO A 29 7.67 7.11 -2.11
N ILE A 30 7.33 8.17 -2.83
CA ILE A 30 6.25 8.18 -3.80
C ILE A 30 6.87 8.27 -5.19
N SER A 31 6.45 7.41 -6.11
CA SER A 31 6.92 7.45 -7.49
C SER A 31 6.47 8.73 -8.21
N ALA A 32 7.16 9.08 -9.28
CA ALA A 32 6.78 10.22 -10.12
C ALA A 32 5.36 10.07 -10.69
N ARG A 33 4.94 8.84 -11.00
CA ARG A 33 3.59 8.54 -11.48
C ARG A 33 2.54 8.82 -10.39
N GLU A 34 2.78 8.36 -9.18
CA GLU A 34 1.89 8.60 -8.04
C GLU A 34 1.82 10.08 -7.69
N SER A 35 2.97 10.78 -7.69
CA SER A 35 3.03 12.22 -7.44
C SER A 35 2.20 13.02 -8.45
N ARG A 36 2.27 12.67 -9.73
CA ARG A 36 1.45 13.30 -10.78
C ARG A 36 -0.04 13.05 -10.56
N ALA A 37 -0.40 11.81 -10.21
CA ALA A 37 -1.80 11.46 -9.93
C ALA A 37 -2.34 12.20 -8.70
N LEU A 38 -1.55 12.31 -7.66
CA LEU A 38 -1.93 13.05 -6.44
C LEU A 38 -2.07 14.55 -6.70
N ARG A 39 -1.17 15.15 -7.49
CA ARG A 39 -1.30 16.56 -7.88
C ARG A 39 -2.57 16.81 -8.69
N LYS A 40 -2.90 15.91 -9.60
CA LYS A 40 -4.15 15.98 -10.36
C LYS A 40 -5.35 15.90 -9.44
N LEU A 41 -5.36 14.94 -8.51
CA LEU A 41 -6.43 14.79 -7.51
C LEU A 41 -6.59 16.05 -6.67
N LEU A 42 -5.49 16.65 -6.21
CA LEU A 42 -5.53 17.88 -5.41
C LEU A 42 -6.17 19.05 -6.15
N ARG A 43 -5.94 19.16 -7.46
CA ARG A 43 -6.54 20.22 -8.29
C ARG A 43 -8.01 19.99 -8.58
N GLU A 44 -8.43 18.75 -8.82
CA GLU A 44 -9.75 18.40 -9.38
C GLU A 44 -10.77 18.04 -8.30
N ALA A 45 -10.32 17.53 -7.15
CA ALA A 45 -11.20 17.13 -6.07
C ALA A 45 -11.69 18.35 -5.25
N PRO A 46 -12.86 18.24 -4.60
CA PRO A 46 -13.31 19.25 -3.66
C PRO A 46 -12.28 19.49 -2.55
N THR A 47 -12.18 20.73 -2.08
CA THR A 47 -11.27 21.09 -0.98
C THR A 47 -11.60 20.30 0.28
N SER A 48 -10.62 19.55 0.77
CA SER A 48 -10.72 18.73 1.99
C SER A 48 -9.33 18.52 2.58
N PRO A 49 -9.19 18.41 3.91
CA PRO A 49 -7.92 18.02 4.52
C PRO A 49 -7.55 16.56 4.23
N TYR A 50 -8.52 15.75 3.77
CA TYR A 50 -8.32 14.33 3.47
C TYR A 50 -8.04 14.11 1.99
N VAL A 51 -7.13 13.19 1.69
CA VAL A 51 -6.74 12.86 0.31
C VAL A 51 -7.85 12.13 -0.42
N PHE A 52 -8.43 11.13 0.23
CA PHE A 52 -9.54 10.35 -0.31
C PHE A 52 -10.81 10.61 0.46
N ILE A 53 -11.83 11.04 -0.25
CA ILE A 53 -13.12 11.42 0.32
C ILE A 53 -14.25 10.64 -0.34
N SER A 54 -15.34 10.43 0.42
CA SER A 54 -16.59 9.89 -0.09
C SER A 54 -17.39 10.97 -0.84
N GLU A 55 -18.47 10.55 -1.49
CA GLU A 55 -19.43 11.48 -2.11
C GLU A 55 -20.02 12.50 -1.11
N ARG A 56 -20.08 12.13 0.15
CA ARG A 56 -20.51 13.01 1.26
C ARG A 56 -19.41 13.93 1.79
N ARG A 57 -18.24 13.95 1.12
CA ARG A 57 -17.04 14.71 1.52
C ARG A 57 -16.46 14.31 2.88
N ALA A 58 -16.84 13.16 3.40
CA ALA A 58 -16.22 12.54 4.58
C ALA A 58 -14.98 11.75 4.17
N PRO A 59 -14.04 11.49 5.08
CA PRO A 59 -12.90 10.62 4.77
C PRO A 59 -13.38 9.25 4.28
N LEU A 60 -12.70 8.69 3.27
CA LEU A 60 -12.98 7.35 2.80
C LEU A 60 -12.78 6.34 3.94
N SER A 61 -13.84 5.60 4.28
CA SER A 61 -13.79 4.59 5.31
C SER A 61 -13.14 3.30 4.82
N ALA A 62 -12.67 2.46 5.75
CA ALA A 62 -12.16 1.12 5.43
C ALA A 62 -13.22 0.29 4.69
N ALA A 63 -14.48 0.35 5.12
CA ALA A 63 -15.59 -0.33 4.46
C ALA A 63 -15.84 0.22 3.05
N GLY A 64 -15.77 1.53 2.86
CA GLY A 64 -15.90 2.19 1.54
C GLY A 64 -14.78 1.77 0.59
N TYR A 65 -13.54 1.73 1.07
CA TYR A 65 -12.40 1.24 0.31
C TYR A 65 -12.57 -0.22 -0.07
N GLN A 66 -12.98 -1.07 0.86
CA GLN A 66 -13.23 -2.49 0.59
C GLN A 66 -14.31 -2.69 -0.50
N ARG A 67 -15.39 -1.94 -0.45
CA ARG A 67 -16.43 -1.98 -1.50
C ARG A 67 -15.89 -1.55 -2.86
N MET A 68 -15.04 -0.53 -2.90
CA MET A 68 -14.41 -0.06 -4.14
C MET A 68 -13.50 -1.15 -4.72
N VAL A 69 -12.67 -1.79 -3.90
CA VAL A 69 -11.79 -2.90 -4.33
C VAL A 69 -12.61 -4.09 -4.83
N ALA A 70 -13.68 -4.46 -4.14
CA ALA A 70 -14.57 -5.54 -4.54
C ALA A 70 -15.22 -5.26 -5.91
N ARG A 71 -15.71 -4.04 -6.14
CA ARG A 71 -16.26 -3.63 -7.44
C ARG A 71 -15.21 -3.64 -8.55
N ALA A 72 -14.01 -3.19 -8.27
CA ALA A 72 -12.90 -3.25 -9.22
C ALA A 72 -12.56 -4.70 -9.61
N GLY A 73 -12.60 -5.62 -8.65
CA GLY A 73 -12.42 -7.05 -8.89
C GLY A 73 -13.47 -7.64 -9.82
N VAL A 74 -14.74 -7.28 -9.63
CA VAL A 74 -15.85 -7.68 -10.52
C VAL A 74 -15.64 -7.12 -11.93
N ALA A 75 -15.30 -5.84 -12.04
CA ALA A 75 -15.03 -5.20 -13.32
C ALA A 75 -13.83 -5.83 -14.06
N ALA A 76 -12.84 -6.30 -13.33
CA ALA A 76 -11.68 -7.02 -13.85
C ALA A 76 -11.96 -8.49 -14.16
N LYS A 77 -13.20 -8.95 -13.95
CA LYS A 77 -13.66 -10.34 -14.22
C LYS A 77 -12.95 -11.41 -13.39
N PHE A 78 -12.56 -11.10 -12.17
CA PHE A 78 -12.12 -12.11 -11.23
C PHE A 78 -13.29 -13.01 -10.82
N THR A 79 -13.05 -14.30 -10.71
CA THR A 79 -14.06 -15.33 -10.38
C THR A 79 -14.30 -15.43 -8.86
N PHE A 80 -13.59 -14.67 -8.06
CA PHE A 80 -13.68 -14.65 -6.61
C PHE A 80 -13.79 -13.21 -6.09
N LEU A 81 -14.28 -13.04 -4.87
CA LEU A 81 -14.38 -11.75 -4.23
C LEU A 81 -12.99 -11.20 -3.88
N VAL A 82 -12.65 -10.03 -4.42
CA VAL A 82 -11.37 -9.38 -4.13
C VAL A 82 -11.47 -8.55 -2.85
N HIS A 83 -10.58 -8.84 -1.90
CA HIS A 83 -10.43 -8.10 -0.65
C HIS A 83 -9.20 -7.20 -0.68
N SER A 84 -9.26 -6.09 0.06
CA SER A 84 -8.14 -5.16 0.16
C SER A 84 -6.85 -5.82 0.68
N HIS A 85 -6.96 -6.78 1.59
CA HIS A 85 -5.82 -7.56 2.07
C HIS A 85 -5.10 -8.35 0.98
N MET A 86 -5.79 -8.74 -0.08
CA MET A 86 -5.16 -9.41 -1.22
C MET A 86 -4.16 -8.51 -1.93
N LEU A 87 -4.45 -7.20 -2.02
CA LEU A 87 -3.51 -6.23 -2.57
C LEU A 87 -2.23 -6.13 -1.71
N ARG A 88 -2.41 -6.15 -0.40
CA ARG A 88 -1.29 -6.14 0.56
C ARG A 88 -0.44 -7.41 0.45
N HIS A 89 -1.08 -8.58 0.37
CA HIS A 89 -0.39 -9.85 0.18
C HIS A 89 0.34 -9.89 -1.18
N ALA A 90 -0.32 -9.45 -2.24
CA ALA A 90 0.30 -9.37 -3.56
C ALA A 90 1.54 -8.46 -3.56
N CYS A 91 1.48 -7.33 -2.88
CA CYS A 91 2.64 -6.45 -2.68
C CYS A 91 3.76 -7.17 -1.95
N GLY A 92 3.47 -7.85 -0.83
CA GLY A 92 4.46 -8.61 -0.07
C GLY A 92 5.14 -9.70 -0.89
N PHE A 93 4.37 -10.48 -1.63
CA PHE A 93 4.90 -11.51 -2.53
C PHE A 93 5.77 -10.92 -3.65
N LYS A 94 5.33 -9.81 -4.26
CA LYS A 94 6.09 -9.12 -5.30
C LYS A 94 7.44 -8.65 -4.78
N LEU A 95 7.47 -7.99 -3.65
CA LEU A 95 8.70 -7.50 -3.03
C LEU A 95 9.64 -8.64 -2.66
N ALA A 96 9.11 -9.73 -2.11
CA ALA A 96 9.90 -10.91 -1.78
C ALA A 96 10.47 -11.58 -3.04
N ASN A 97 9.66 -11.70 -4.09
CA ASN A 97 10.09 -12.28 -5.37
C ASN A 97 11.14 -11.42 -6.08
N ASP A 98 11.09 -10.12 -5.92
CA ASP A 98 12.09 -9.18 -6.43
C ASP A 98 13.41 -9.20 -5.62
N GLY A 99 13.47 -9.98 -4.55
CA GLY A 99 14.68 -10.19 -3.75
C GLY A 99 14.90 -9.18 -2.63
N HIS A 100 13.88 -8.41 -2.25
CA HIS A 100 14.01 -7.47 -1.14
C HIS A 100 14.15 -8.20 0.20
N ASP A 101 14.89 -7.59 1.10
CA ASP A 101 15.13 -8.11 2.44
C ASP A 101 13.83 -8.22 3.25
N THR A 102 13.69 -9.30 4.01
CA THR A 102 12.49 -9.58 4.83
C THR A 102 12.22 -8.47 5.87
N ARG A 103 13.26 -7.92 6.49
CA ARG A 103 13.12 -6.80 7.43
C ARG A 103 12.64 -5.53 6.75
N ALA A 104 13.15 -5.25 5.55
CA ALA A 104 12.71 -4.11 4.74
C ALA A 104 11.23 -4.26 4.35
N ILE A 105 10.80 -5.46 3.93
CA ILE A 105 9.39 -5.76 3.62
C ILE A 105 8.53 -5.59 4.86
N GLN A 106 8.96 -6.09 6.02
CA GLN A 106 8.27 -5.91 7.29
C GLN A 106 8.04 -4.43 7.61
N ALA A 107 9.09 -3.62 7.51
CA ALA A 107 9.01 -2.19 7.77
C ALA A 107 8.09 -1.48 6.76
N TYR A 108 8.20 -1.82 5.48
CA TYR A 108 7.37 -1.23 4.42
C TYR A 108 5.88 -1.53 4.61
N LEU A 109 5.54 -2.79 4.88
CA LEU A 109 4.15 -3.21 5.12
C LEU A 109 3.66 -2.86 6.53
N GLY A 110 4.57 -2.57 7.44
CA GLY A 110 4.24 -2.22 8.81
C GLY A 110 3.78 -3.38 9.68
N HIS A 111 4.26 -4.56 9.42
CA HIS A 111 4.00 -5.71 10.28
C HIS A 111 4.72 -5.54 11.63
N ARG A 112 4.00 -5.71 12.73
CA ARG A 112 4.60 -5.72 14.08
C ARG A 112 5.49 -6.94 14.29
N SER A 113 5.08 -8.10 13.73
CA SER A 113 5.81 -9.35 13.80
C SER A 113 6.48 -9.67 12.48
N ILE A 114 7.76 -10.07 12.52
CA ILE A 114 8.48 -10.57 11.36
C ILE A 114 7.83 -11.83 10.77
N MET A 115 7.16 -12.62 11.59
CA MET A 115 6.49 -13.85 11.17
C MET A 115 5.42 -13.59 10.12
N SER A 116 4.73 -12.45 10.17
CA SER A 116 3.77 -12.06 9.14
C SER A 116 4.42 -11.82 7.77
N THR A 117 5.69 -11.41 7.74
CA THR A 117 6.46 -11.15 6.52
C THR A 117 7.19 -12.40 6.03
N VAL A 118 7.66 -13.25 6.92
CA VAL A 118 8.42 -14.49 6.59
C VAL A 118 7.65 -15.39 5.63
N ARG A 119 6.31 -15.45 5.75
CA ARG A 119 5.47 -16.23 4.81
C ARG A 119 5.70 -15.84 3.35
N TYR A 120 5.97 -14.57 3.04
CA TYR A 120 6.20 -14.10 1.68
C TYR A 120 7.55 -14.61 1.16
N THR A 121 8.60 -14.46 1.95
CA THR A 121 9.94 -14.94 1.58
C THR A 121 10.00 -16.46 1.52
N ALA A 122 9.30 -17.16 2.42
CA ALA A 122 9.27 -18.62 2.44
C ALA A 122 8.67 -19.23 1.17
N LEU A 123 7.70 -18.55 0.56
CA LEU A 123 6.99 -19.04 -0.64
C LEU A 123 7.59 -18.52 -1.95
N THR A 124 8.66 -17.73 -1.90
CA THR A 124 9.25 -17.11 -3.08
C THR A 124 10.34 -18.01 -3.68
N PRO A 125 10.15 -18.51 -4.92
CA PRO A 125 11.16 -19.35 -5.57
C PRO A 125 12.50 -18.66 -5.78
N ASN A 126 12.47 -17.36 -6.06
CA ASN A 126 13.67 -16.55 -6.33
C ASN A 126 14.62 -16.41 -5.13
N ARG A 127 14.19 -16.77 -3.92
CA ARG A 127 15.04 -16.72 -2.72
C ARG A 127 16.28 -17.62 -2.84
N PHE A 128 16.24 -18.63 -3.70
CA PHE A 128 17.34 -19.57 -3.95
C PHE A 128 18.13 -19.26 -5.21
N LYS A 129 17.75 -18.24 -5.98
CA LYS A 129 18.27 -17.95 -7.33
C LYS A 129 19.80 -17.84 -7.39
N ASN A 130 20.44 -17.36 -6.35
CA ASN A 130 21.88 -17.10 -6.32
C ASN A 130 22.64 -18.06 -5.38
N PHE A 131 22.02 -19.17 -4.96
CA PHE A 131 22.68 -20.13 -4.08
C PHE A 131 23.81 -20.87 -4.80
N TRP A 132 23.60 -21.13 -6.07
CA TRP A 132 24.56 -21.82 -6.94
C TRP A 132 24.99 -20.85 -8.02
N ARG A 133 26.29 -20.56 -8.06
CA ARG A 133 26.92 -19.81 -9.13
C ARG A 133 27.75 -20.80 -9.95
N ASP A 134 27.36 -20.96 -11.18
CA ASP A 134 28.13 -21.71 -12.16
C ASP A 134 29.37 -20.92 -12.61
#